data_3d7eec4c28011031ccee672f05f6dd54
#
_entry.id   3d7eec4c28011031ccee672f05f6dd54
#
_cell.length_a   1.000
_cell.length_b   1.000
_cell.length_c   1.000
_cell.angle_alpha   90.00
_cell.angle_beta   90.00
_cell.angle_gamma   90.00
#
_symmetry.space_group_name_H-M   'P 1'
#
loop_
_entity.id
_entity.type
_entity.pdbx_description
1 polymer ?
#
loop_
_entity_poly.entity_id
_entity_poly.type
_entity_poly.pdbx_seq_one_letter_code
_entity_poly.pdbx_strand_id
1 'polypeptide(L)'
;MVLEEARTQMAQHSSYVPALRFHWLTRVYDPLVAFTTRESVFREAVADLIARSDSTNILDLGCGTGTLAVMLKQRMPDCRVLGLDADPAVLNQARKKANQARIELEFDQATSFAMPYSDDTFDLVVSCLFFHHLTSDDKIRTLGEVARVLRPGGLLVVCDWGKPTNALNRISFGLVRLLDGFEVTRDNREGRLAAIIRSAGFGGVTVQETISAPLGTLELLTAELA
;
A
#
# COMPACT_ATOMS: atom_id res chain seq x y z
N MET A 1 -21.65 13.31 -28.04
CA MET A 1 -20.71 14.46 -28.08
C MET A 1 -20.46 15.03 -26.69
N VAL A 2 -21.45 15.57 -25.97
CA VAL A 2 -21.30 16.18 -24.64
C VAL A 2 -20.83 15.16 -23.56
N LEU A 3 -21.27 13.90 -23.62
CA LEU A 3 -20.85 12.85 -22.67
C LEU A 3 -19.44 12.29 -22.95
N GLU A 4 -18.97 12.42 -24.18
CA GLU A 4 -17.63 11.98 -24.58
C GLU A 4 -16.57 13.04 -24.25
N GLU A 5 -16.92 14.32 -24.35
CA GLU A 5 -16.08 15.44 -23.89
C GLU A 5 -15.96 15.48 -22.36
N ALA A 6 -17.04 15.15 -21.62
CA ALA A 6 -16.99 15.03 -20.16
C ALA A 6 -16.10 13.85 -19.71
N ARG A 7 -16.12 12.72 -20.42
CA ARG A 7 -15.20 11.59 -20.15
C ARG A 7 -13.75 11.93 -20.45
N THR A 8 -13.50 12.70 -21.52
CA THR A 8 -12.15 13.13 -21.89
C THR A 8 -11.59 14.18 -20.92
N GLN A 9 -12.44 15.08 -20.39
CA GLN A 9 -12.03 16.05 -19.36
C GLN A 9 -11.81 15.42 -17.98
N MET A 10 -12.56 14.37 -17.62
CA MET A 10 -12.30 13.61 -16.37
C MET A 10 -11.00 12.80 -16.42
N ALA A 11 -10.52 12.41 -17.60
CA ALA A 11 -9.25 11.69 -17.77
C ALA A 11 -8.00 12.60 -17.67
N GLN A 12 -8.15 13.93 -17.69
CA GLN A 12 -7.02 14.87 -17.72
C GLN A 12 -6.60 15.43 -16.35
N HIS A 13 -7.23 15.01 -15.23
CA HIS A 13 -6.88 15.53 -13.89
C HIS A 13 -6.44 14.46 -12.89
N SER A 14 -5.89 13.31 -13.35
CA SER A 14 -5.12 12.44 -12.46
C SER A 14 -3.63 12.66 -12.72
N SER A 15 -3.03 13.62 -12.04
CA SER A 15 -1.57 13.71 -11.96
C SER A 15 -1.08 12.56 -11.07
N TYR A 16 -1.00 11.34 -11.67
CA TYR A 16 -0.19 10.28 -11.10
C TYR A 16 1.24 10.83 -10.99
N VAL A 17 1.69 11.06 -9.79
CA VAL A 17 3.09 11.37 -9.50
C VAL A 17 3.77 10.01 -9.29
N PRO A 18 4.63 9.55 -10.22
CA PRO A 18 5.40 8.33 -10.01
C PRO A 18 6.14 8.43 -8.67
N ALA A 19 6.14 7.37 -7.88
CA ALA A 19 6.80 7.30 -6.58
C ALA A 19 8.30 7.67 -6.63
N LEU A 20 8.88 7.75 -7.84
CA LEU A 20 10.24 8.27 -8.10
C LEU A 20 10.23 9.16 -9.33
N ARG A 21 10.60 10.43 -9.16
CA ARG A 21 10.89 11.37 -10.26
C ARG A 21 11.99 10.91 -11.23
N PHE A 22 12.72 9.82 -10.91
CA PHE A 22 13.88 9.33 -11.64
C PHE A 22 13.92 7.81 -11.76
N HIS A 23 13.45 7.25 -12.87
CA HIS A 23 13.40 5.79 -13.14
C HIS A 23 14.75 5.07 -13.05
N TRP A 24 15.91 5.75 -13.18
CA TRP A 24 17.23 5.12 -13.11
C TRP A 24 17.69 4.86 -11.65
N LEU A 25 17.10 5.54 -10.68
CA LEU A 25 17.39 5.38 -9.24
C LEU A 25 16.79 4.11 -8.65
N THR A 26 15.82 3.49 -9.31
CA THR A 26 15.07 2.32 -8.79
C THR A 26 16.01 1.15 -8.43
N ARG A 27 17.09 0.94 -9.18
CA ARG A 27 18.06 -0.14 -8.91
C ARG A 27 18.92 0.07 -7.66
N VAL A 28 19.17 1.31 -7.27
CA VAL A 28 19.95 1.67 -6.07
C VAL A 28 19.00 1.96 -4.90
N TYR A 29 17.77 2.31 -5.21
CA TYR A 29 16.73 2.67 -4.25
C TYR A 29 16.24 1.46 -3.46
N ASP A 30 16.00 0.31 -4.11
CA ASP A 30 15.51 -0.90 -3.42
C ASP A 30 16.42 -1.34 -2.25
N PRO A 31 17.76 -1.47 -2.39
CA PRO A 31 18.62 -1.83 -1.26
C PRO A 31 18.66 -0.77 -0.16
N LEU A 32 18.61 0.52 -0.54
CA LEU A 32 18.64 1.61 0.43
C LEU A 32 17.34 1.70 1.21
N VAL A 33 16.19 1.59 0.55
CA VAL A 33 14.88 1.55 1.19
C VAL A 33 14.75 0.31 2.05
N ALA A 34 15.14 -0.86 1.56
CA ALA A 34 15.12 -2.11 2.31
C ALA A 34 15.90 -2.01 3.63
N PHE A 35 17.08 -1.39 3.61
CA PHE A 35 17.89 -1.17 4.80
C PHE A 35 17.28 -0.09 5.72
N THR A 36 16.82 1.02 5.16
CA THR A 36 16.35 2.19 5.93
C THR A 36 14.95 2.01 6.51
N THR A 37 14.12 1.16 5.92
CA THR A 37 12.78 0.82 6.42
C THR A 37 12.76 -0.44 7.28
N ARG A 38 13.87 -1.17 7.41
CA ARG A 38 13.90 -2.52 7.99
C ARG A 38 12.89 -3.45 7.29
N GLU A 39 12.95 -3.46 5.98
CA GLU A 39 11.95 -4.07 5.11
C GLU A 39 11.60 -5.52 5.50
N SER A 40 12.60 -6.34 5.83
CA SER A 40 12.37 -7.70 6.29
C SER A 40 11.52 -7.76 7.57
N VAL A 41 11.77 -6.86 8.53
CA VAL A 41 11.07 -6.86 9.83
C VAL A 41 9.60 -6.53 9.66
N PHE A 42 9.27 -5.42 8.96
CA PHE A 42 7.86 -5.07 8.82
C PHE A 42 7.09 -6.05 7.91
N ARG A 43 7.72 -6.59 6.85
CA ARG A 43 7.06 -7.56 5.99
C ARG A 43 6.78 -8.87 6.70
N GLU A 44 7.70 -9.34 7.56
CA GLU A 44 7.46 -10.50 8.42
C GLU A 44 6.29 -10.25 9.37
N ALA A 45 6.26 -9.10 10.05
CA ALA A 45 5.17 -8.74 10.96
C ALA A 45 3.80 -8.70 10.24
N VAL A 46 3.77 -8.09 9.04
CA VAL A 46 2.56 -8.07 8.19
C VAL A 46 2.15 -9.48 7.77
N ALA A 47 3.09 -10.29 7.28
CA ALA A 47 2.79 -11.64 6.83
C ALA A 47 2.37 -12.57 7.99
N ASP A 48 2.96 -12.40 9.18
CA ASP A 48 2.56 -13.12 10.39
C ASP A 48 1.14 -12.75 10.85
N LEU A 49 0.78 -11.47 10.74
CA LEU A 49 -0.56 -10.99 11.06
C LEU A 49 -1.59 -11.60 10.08
N ILE A 50 -1.31 -11.53 8.78
CA ILE A 50 -2.19 -12.06 7.73
C ILE A 50 -2.35 -13.58 7.83
N ALA A 51 -1.26 -14.31 8.11
CA ALA A 51 -1.30 -15.76 8.24
C ALA A 51 -2.14 -16.28 9.43
N ARG A 52 -2.49 -15.40 10.37
CA ARG A 52 -3.40 -15.71 11.50
C ARG A 52 -4.87 -15.41 11.17
N SER A 53 -5.14 -14.77 10.03
CA SER A 53 -6.50 -14.54 9.56
C SER A 53 -7.00 -15.74 8.75
N ASP A 54 -8.32 -15.90 8.66
CA ASP A 54 -8.94 -16.93 7.82
C ASP A 54 -9.08 -16.48 6.36
N SER A 55 -8.30 -15.46 5.94
CA SER A 55 -8.39 -14.87 4.62
C SER A 55 -7.79 -15.80 3.56
N THR A 56 -8.52 -15.97 2.46
CA THR A 56 -8.12 -16.82 1.32
C THR A 56 -7.99 -16.04 0.01
N ASN A 57 -8.54 -14.83 -0.06
CA ASN A 57 -8.56 -13.97 -1.24
C ASN A 57 -7.96 -12.60 -0.88
N ILE A 58 -6.70 -12.39 -1.20
CA ILE A 58 -5.87 -11.27 -0.70
C ILE A 58 -5.47 -10.36 -1.85
N LEU A 59 -5.68 -9.05 -1.69
CA LEU A 59 -5.15 -8.01 -2.58
C LEU A 59 -3.96 -7.30 -1.90
N ASP A 60 -2.80 -7.30 -2.55
CA ASP A 60 -1.63 -6.46 -2.22
C ASP A 60 -1.75 -5.15 -3.02
N LEU A 61 -2.24 -4.10 -2.36
CA LEU A 61 -2.53 -2.79 -2.95
C LEU A 61 -1.30 -1.88 -2.92
N GLY A 62 -0.86 -1.40 -4.08
CA GLY A 62 0.41 -0.72 -4.23
C GLY A 62 1.57 -1.70 -4.06
N CYS A 63 1.47 -2.86 -4.71
CA CYS A 63 2.37 -4.01 -4.50
C CYS A 63 3.82 -3.77 -4.92
N GLY A 64 4.08 -2.70 -5.69
CA GLY A 64 5.41 -2.36 -6.18
C GLY A 64 6.08 -3.53 -6.90
N THR A 65 7.27 -3.91 -6.46
CA THR A 65 8.04 -5.03 -7.03
C THR A 65 7.56 -6.41 -6.55
N GLY A 66 6.39 -6.51 -5.90
CA GLY A 66 5.71 -7.75 -5.54
C GLY A 66 6.36 -8.57 -4.42
N THR A 67 7.23 -7.96 -3.61
CA THR A 67 7.97 -8.69 -2.56
C THR A 67 7.01 -9.28 -1.52
N LEU A 68 6.00 -8.49 -1.06
CA LEU A 68 5.02 -8.97 -0.09
C LEU A 68 4.11 -10.03 -0.71
N ALA A 69 3.60 -9.81 -1.93
CA ALA A 69 2.75 -10.78 -2.62
C ALA A 69 3.43 -12.14 -2.77
N VAL A 70 4.73 -12.16 -3.16
CA VAL A 70 5.53 -13.39 -3.25
C VAL A 70 5.67 -14.05 -1.88
N MET A 71 5.98 -13.29 -0.83
CA MET A 71 6.12 -13.78 0.54
C MET A 71 4.81 -14.38 1.06
N LEU A 72 3.67 -13.70 0.84
CA LEU A 72 2.35 -14.19 1.25
C LEU A 72 2.00 -15.50 0.54
N LYS A 73 2.22 -15.58 -0.77
CA LYS A 73 1.94 -16.81 -1.53
C LYS A 73 2.83 -17.97 -1.12
N GLN A 74 4.09 -17.72 -0.75
CA GLN A 74 4.99 -18.76 -0.21
C GLN A 74 4.51 -19.26 1.15
N ARG A 75 4.02 -18.37 2.00
CA ARG A 75 3.58 -18.69 3.36
C ARG A 75 2.19 -19.33 3.39
N MET A 76 1.33 -18.93 2.45
CA MET A 76 -0.07 -19.36 2.33
C MET A 76 -0.35 -19.84 0.89
N PRO A 77 0.17 -21.02 0.51
CA PRO A 77 0.13 -21.50 -0.89
C PRO A 77 -1.30 -21.72 -1.41
N ASP A 78 -2.26 -22.00 -0.54
CA ASP A 78 -3.66 -22.24 -0.90
C ASP A 78 -4.46 -20.92 -1.09
N CYS A 79 -3.94 -19.78 -0.60
CA CYS A 79 -4.60 -18.49 -0.76
C CYS A 79 -4.39 -17.94 -2.17
N ARG A 80 -5.43 -17.30 -2.71
CA ARG A 80 -5.29 -16.43 -3.87
C ARG A 80 -4.70 -15.10 -3.43
N VAL A 81 -3.53 -14.77 -3.97
CA VAL A 81 -2.87 -13.47 -3.74
C VAL A 81 -2.76 -12.76 -5.07
N LEU A 82 -3.17 -11.51 -5.12
CA LEU A 82 -3.15 -10.67 -6.31
C LEU A 82 -2.47 -9.34 -5.97
N GLY A 83 -1.58 -8.86 -6.84
CA GLY A 83 -0.92 -7.57 -6.68
C GLY A 83 -1.51 -6.52 -7.61
N LEU A 84 -1.70 -5.30 -7.12
CA LEU A 84 -2.13 -4.16 -7.93
C LEU A 84 -1.17 -2.99 -7.75
N ASP A 85 -0.72 -2.42 -8.86
CA ASP A 85 0.07 -1.19 -8.89
C ASP A 85 -0.20 -0.40 -10.17
N ALA A 86 -0.02 0.92 -10.13
CA ALA A 86 -0.22 1.77 -11.31
C ALA A 86 1.00 1.79 -12.25
N ASP A 87 2.21 1.47 -11.75
CA ASP A 87 3.45 1.54 -12.51
C ASP A 87 3.76 0.20 -13.21
N PRO A 88 3.69 0.13 -14.55
CA PRO A 88 4.01 -1.09 -15.30
C PRO A 88 5.48 -1.53 -15.14
N ALA A 89 6.40 -0.61 -14.83
CA ALA A 89 7.82 -0.95 -14.67
C ALA A 89 8.06 -1.75 -13.39
N VAL A 90 7.41 -1.40 -12.28
CA VAL A 90 7.51 -2.18 -11.03
C VAL A 90 6.77 -3.51 -11.16
N LEU A 91 5.62 -3.56 -11.85
CA LEU A 91 4.90 -4.81 -12.11
C LEU A 91 5.70 -5.78 -12.96
N ASN A 92 6.48 -5.29 -13.92
CA ASN A 92 7.41 -6.15 -14.68
C ASN A 92 8.49 -6.77 -13.78
N GLN A 93 8.95 -6.05 -12.76
CA GLN A 93 9.87 -6.59 -11.76
C GLN A 93 9.16 -7.60 -10.83
N ALA A 94 7.92 -7.33 -10.43
CA ALA A 94 7.11 -8.24 -9.63
C ALA A 94 6.91 -9.59 -10.34
N ARG A 95 6.52 -9.56 -11.62
CA ARG A 95 6.40 -10.79 -12.44
C ARG A 95 7.71 -11.56 -12.55
N LYS A 96 8.84 -10.87 -12.77
CA LYS A 96 10.16 -11.52 -12.79
C LYS A 96 10.49 -12.17 -11.44
N LYS A 97 10.20 -11.50 -10.33
CA LYS A 97 10.44 -12.02 -8.96
C LYS A 97 9.58 -13.25 -8.68
N ALA A 98 8.29 -13.24 -9.04
CA ALA A 98 7.41 -14.38 -8.91
C ALA A 98 7.90 -15.57 -9.74
N ASN A 99 8.31 -15.35 -11.01
CA ASN A 99 8.88 -16.37 -11.88
C ASN A 99 10.18 -16.98 -11.30
N GLN A 100 11.08 -16.15 -10.77
CA GLN A 100 12.31 -16.60 -10.13
C GLN A 100 12.04 -17.46 -8.88
N ALA A 101 11.00 -17.10 -8.13
CA ALA A 101 10.54 -17.87 -6.98
C ALA A 101 9.73 -19.13 -7.39
N ARG A 102 9.41 -19.31 -8.68
CA ARG A 102 8.54 -20.37 -9.23
C ARG A 102 7.15 -20.35 -8.61
N ILE A 103 6.61 -19.16 -8.44
CA ILE A 103 5.29 -18.91 -7.84
C ILE A 103 4.39 -18.29 -8.90
N GLU A 104 3.19 -18.82 -9.03
CA GLU A 104 2.14 -18.26 -9.86
C GLU A 104 1.40 -17.15 -9.10
N LEU A 105 1.51 -15.91 -9.60
CA LEU A 105 0.87 -14.72 -9.06
C LEU A 105 0.33 -13.85 -10.19
N GLU A 106 -0.86 -13.30 -9.96
CA GLU A 106 -1.47 -12.31 -10.83
C GLU A 106 -1.06 -10.89 -10.40
N PHE A 107 -0.77 -10.04 -11.40
CA PHE A 107 -0.45 -8.63 -11.17
C PHE A 107 -1.21 -7.77 -12.17
N ASP A 108 -2.07 -6.89 -11.65
CA ASP A 108 -2.90 -5.98 -12.43
C ASP A 108 -2.37 -4.56 -12.40
N GLN A 109 -2.46 -3.89 -13.55
CA GLN A 109 -2.10 -2.50 -13.67
C GLN A 109 -3.36 -1.64 -13.56
N ALA A 110 -3.53 -0.95 -12.43
CA ALA A 110 -4.59 0.03 -12.23
C ALA A 110 -4.24 1.03 -11.13
N THR A 111 -5.01 2.12 -11.06
CA THR A 111 -4.92 3.06 -9.94
C THR A 111 -5.71 2.56 -8.74
N SER A 112 -5.28 2.91 -7.54
CA SER A 112 -5.93 2.49 -6.29
C SER A 112 -7.34 3.06 -6.09
N PHE A 113 -7.69 4.10 -6.82
CA PHE A 113 -9.01 4.75 -6.78
C PHE A 113 -9.91 4.43 -7.98
N ALA A 114 -9.54 3.40 -8.77
CA ALA A 114 -10.34 2.83 -9.86
C ALA A 114 -9.87 1.38 -10.10
N MET A 115 -10.18 0.50 -9.14
CA MET A 115 -9.74 -0.89 -9.17
C MET A 115 -10.62 -1.72 -10.13
N PRO A 116 -10.03 -2.60 -10.98
CA PRO A 116 -10.76 -3.38 -11.98
C PRO A 116 -11.43 -4.64 -11.40
N TYR A 117 -11.92 -4.56 -10.17
CA TYR A 117 -12.53 -5.69 -9.46
C TYR A 117 -14.00 -5.40 -9.16
N SER A 118 -14.80 -6.46 -9.08
CA SER A 118 -16.18 -6.38 -8.61
C SER A 118 -16.23 -6.07 -7.11
N ASP A 119 -17.40 -5.61 -6.66
CA ASP A 119 -17.67 -5.45 -5.24
C ASP A 119 -17.51 -6.79 -4.51
N ASP A 120 -17.17 -6.75 -3.24
CA ASP A 120 -17.09 -7.93 -2.35
C ASP A 120 -16.16 -9.05 -2.85
N THR A 121 -15.07 -8.69 -3.55
CA THR A 121 -14.15 -9.67 -4.17
C THR A 121 -13.16 -10.24 -3.17
N PHE A 122 -12.64 -9.43 -2.25
CA PHE A 122 -11.52 -9.81 -1.39
C PHE A 122 -11.93 -9.99 0.07
N ASP A 123 -11.28 -10.93 0.75
CA ASP A 123 -11.39 -11.12 2.20
C ASP A 123 -10.48 -10.15 2.94
N LEU A 124 -9.34 -9.82 2.31
CA LEU A 124 -8.31 -8.98 2.87
C LEU A 124 -7.67 -8.10 1.79
N VAL A 125 -7.51 -6.83 2.12
CA VAL A 125 -6.65 -5.91 1.39
C VAL A 125 -5.48 -5.54 2.29
N VAL A 126 -4.26 -5.75 1.80
CA VAL A 126 -3.03 -5.30 2.47
C VAL A 126 -2.36 -4.21 1.65
N SER A 127 -1.76 -3.24 2.32
CA SER A 127 -0.99 -2.18 1.66
C SER A 127 0.22 -1.80 2.51
N CYS A 128 1.40 -1.80 1.91
CA CYS A 128 2.65 -1.47 2.59
C CYS A 128 3.40 -0.34 1.92
N LEU A 129 3.73 0.70 2.67
CA LEU A 129 4.50 1.86 2.21
C LEU A 129 3.91 2.51 0.95
N PHE A 130 2.60 2.67 0.93
CA PHE A 130 1.87 3.17 -0.23
C PHE A 130 1.05 4.43 0.07
N PHE A 131 0.29 4.47 1.17
CA PHE A 131 -0.60 5.59 1.48
C PHE A 131 0.12 6.93 1.63
N HIS A 132 1.38 6.93 2.06
CA HIS A 132 2.15 8.17 2.18
C HIS A 132 2.50 8.84 0.84
N HIS A 133 2.32 8.14 -0.29
CA HIS A 133 2.44 8.71 -1.63
C HIS A 133 1.14 9.38 -2.14
N LEU A 134 0.03 9.20 -1.42
CA LEU A 134 -1.27 9.72 -1.81
C LEU A 134 -1.57 11.06 -1.14
N THR A 135 -2.25 11.96 -1.86
CA THR A 135 -2.86 13.14 -1.26
C THR A 135 -3.98 12.72 -0.29
N SER A 136 -4.42 13.62 0.59
CA SER A 136 -5.54 13.32 1.51
C SER A 136 -6.80 12.89 0.75
N ASP A 137 -7.11 13.55 -0.37
CA ASP A 137 -8.27 13.24 -1.21
C ASP A 137 -8.12 11.86 -1.89
N ASP A 138 -6.93 11.54 -2.40
CA ASP A 138 -6.67 10.24 -3.01
C ASP A 138 -6.68 9.11 -1.98
N LYS A 139 -6.25 9.36 -0.73
CA LYS A 139 -6.41 8.41 0.38
C LYS A 139 -7.89 8.06 0.61
N ILE A 140 -8.76 9.07 0.63
CA ILE A 140 -10.20 8.88 0.82
C ILE A 140 -10.79 8.10 -0.36
N ARG A 141 -10.46 8.47 -1.61
CA ARG A 141 -10.91 7.75 -2.81
C ARG A 141 -10.43 6.30 -2.83
N THR A 142 -9.17 6.07 -2.49
CA THR A 142 -8.58 4.73 -2.38
C THR A 142 -9.30 3.89 -1.33
N LEU A 143 -9.56 4.45 -0.14
CA LEU A 143 -10.27 3.74 0.93
C LEU A 143 -11.73 3.44 0.55
N GLY A 144 -12.38 4.32 -0.23
CA GLY A 144 -13.71 4.04 -0.82
C GLY A 144 -13.69 2.83 -1.77
N GLU A 145 -12.67 2.73 -2.62
CA GLU A 145 -12.47 1.56 -3.49
C GLU A 145 -12.11 0.30 -2.68
N VAL A 146 -11.25 0.43 -1.66
CA VAL A 146 -10.95 -0.68 -0.74
C VAL A 146 -12.23 -1.19 -0.06
N ALA A 147 -13.08 -0.29 0.42
CA ALA A 147 -14.37 -0.67 1.02
C ALA A 147 -15.30 -1.36 0.01
N ARG A 148 -15.29 -0.92 -1.25
CA ARG A 148 -16.10 -1.54 -2.31
C ARG A 148 -15.64 -2.96 -2.65
N VAL A 149 -14.33 -3.18 -2.76
CA VAL A 149 -13.79 -4.49 -3.17
C VAL A 149 -13.65 -5.50 -2.02
N LEU A 150 -13.64 -5.02 -0.77
CA LEU A 150 -13.71 -5.89 0.41
C LEU A 150 -15.13 -6.38 0.62
N ARG A 151 -15.29 -7.64 0.96
CA ARG A 151 -16.57 -8.17 1.44
C ARG A 151 -16.90 -7.65 2.84
N PRO A 152 -18.18 -7.61 3.24
CA PRO A 152 -18.57 -7.29 4.62
C PRO A 152 -17.79 -8.14 5.63
N GLY A 153 -17.24 -7.53 6.68
CA GLY A 153 -16.34 -8.17 7.62
C GLY A 153 -14.92 -8.42 7.10
N GLY A 154 -14.61 -7.95 5.89
CA GLY A 154 -13.26 -8.05 5.31
C GLY A 154 -12.24 -7.18 6.06
N LEU A 155 -10.99 -7.61 6.03
CA LEU A 155 -9.90 -7.01 6.79
C LEU A 155 -9.06 -6.08 5.91
N LEU A 156 -8.82 -4.86 6.36
CA LEU A 156 -7.80 -3.95 5.83
C LEU A 156 -6.56 -4.00 6.74
N VAL A 157 -5.40 -4.28 6.16
CA VAL A 157 -4.09 -4.24 6.83
C VAL A 157 -3.24 -3.17 6.17
N VAL A 158 -2.76 -2.19 6.93
CA VAL A 158 -1.89 -1.12 6.42
C VAL A 158 -0.61 -1.05 7.24
N CYS A 159 0.53 -1.14 6.58
CA CYS A 159 1.83 -0.85 7.20
C CYS A 159 2.44 0.37 6.50
N ASP A 160 2.44 1.50 7.18
CA ASP A 160 2.92 2.75 6.59
C ASP A 160 3.62 3.65 7.62
N TRP A 161 4.24 4.73 7.15
CA TRP A 161 4.84 5.72 8.02
C TRP A 161 3.82 6.27 9.01
N GLY A 162 4.14 6.15 10.28
CA GLY A 162 3.37 6.68 11.38
C GLY A 162 3.97 7.98 11.93
N LYS A 163 3.39 8.45 13.04
CA LYS A 163 3.88 9.63 13.73
C LYS A 163 5.27 9.37 14.31
N PRO A 164 6.28 10.22 14.03
CA PRO A 164 7.60 10.08 14.63
C PRO A 164 7.55 10.10 16.17
N THR A 165 8.09 9.06 16.79
CA THR A 165 8.00 8.84 18.26
C THR A 165 9.09 9.57 19.03
N ASN A 166 10.19 9.99 18.39
CA ASN A 166 11.29 10.69 19.02
C ASN A 166 11.91 11.79 18.11
N ALA A 167 12.79 12.61 18.67
CA ALA A 167 13.39 13.73 17.94
C ALA A 167 14.27 13.26 16.77
N LEU A 168 14.98 12.14 16.90
CA LEU A 168 15.81 11.59 15.84
C LEU A 168 14.94 11.13 14.66
N ASN A 169 13.85 10.38 14.94
CA ASN A 169 12.89 9.95 13.92
C ASN A 169 12.19 11.14 13.25
N ARG A 170 12.01 12.25 13.97
CA ARG A 170 11.43 13.48 13.38
C ARG A 170 12.38 14.12 12.38
N ILE A 171 13.69 14.10 12.66
CA ILE A 171 14.71 14.67 11.77
C ILE A 171 14.89 13.75 10.56
N SER A 172 15.06 12.44 10.77
CA SER A 172 15.27 11.48 9.70
C SER A 172 14.06 11.34 8.78
N PHE A 173 12.84 11.44 9.31
CA PHE A 173 11.61 11.50 8.50
C PHE A 173 11.56 12.76 7.60
N GLY A 174 12.30 13.81 7.95
CA GLY A 174 12.49 14.97 7.08
C GLY A 174 13.11 14.60 5.73
N LEU A 175 13.97 13.59 5.67
CA LEU A 175 14.54 13.07 4.42
C LEU A 175 13.48 12.36 3.56
N VAL A 176 12.62 11.54 4.17
CA VAL A 176 11.48 10.91 3.48
C VAL A 176 10.60 12.00 2.84
N ARG A 177 10.27 13.04 3.59
CA ARG A 177 9.47 14.17 3.08
C ARG A 177 10.11 14.94 1.93
N LEU A 178 11.44 15.02 1.92
CA LEU A 178 12.18 15.69 0.85
C LEU A 178 12.13 14.87 -0.45
N LEU A 179 12.12 13.53 -0.34
CA LEU A 179 12.10 12.61 -1.48
C LEU A 179 10.68 12.40 -2.02
N ASP A 180 9.71 12.16 -1.14
CA ASP A 180 8.33 11.79 -1.51
C ASP A 180 7.40 13.00 -1.62
N GLY A 181 7.74 14.12 -0.96
CA GLY A 181 6.97 15.36 -0.98
C GLY A 181 6.32 15.71 0.36
N PHE A 182 6.23 16.99 0.62
CA PHE A 182 5.75 17.53 1.90
C PHE A 182 4.23 17.39 2.09
N GLU A 183 3.49 17.43 1.00
CA GLU A 183 2.03 17.40 1.01
C GLU A 183 1.52 15.98 1.28
N VAL A 184 1.96 15.00 0.48
CA VAL A 184 1.50 13.59 0.56
C VAL A 184 1.89 12.92 1.88
N THR A 185 3.04 13.29 2.47
CA THR A 185 3.54 12.73 3.75
C THR A 185 2.98 13.44 4.99
N ARG A 186 2.15 14.49 4.81
CA ARG A 186 1.64 15.30 5.92
C ARG A 186 0.79 14.50 6.90
N ASP A 187 -0.19 13.76 6.39
CA ASP A 187 -1.11 12.98 7.21
C ASP A 187 -0.39 11.91 8.03
N ASN A 188 0.59 11.24 7.41
CA ASN A 188 1.42 10.23 8.07
C ASN A 188 2.26 10.84 9.20
N ARG A 189 2.92 12.00 8.95
CA ARG A 189 3.67 12.73 9.96
C ARG A 189 2.81 13.14 11.17
N GLU A 190 1.57 13.51 10.92
CA GLU A 190 0.63 13.95 11.94
C GLU A 190 -0.10 12.79 12.62
N GLY A 191 0.10 11.55 12.16
CA GLY A 191 -0.55 10.33 12.67
C GLY A 191 -2.05 10.29 12.34
N ARG A 192 -2.45 10.88 11.22
CA ARG A 192 -3.86 10.97 10.82
C ARG A 192 -4.39 9.76 10.08
N LEU A 193 -3.52 8.85 9.62
CA LEU A 193 -3.92 7.73 8.76
C LEU A 193 -5.04 6.89 9.40
N ALA A 194 -4.91 6.54 10.68
CA ALA A 194 -5.95 5.81 11.41
C ALA A 194 -7.29 6.57 11.46
N ALA A 195 -7.26 7.92 11.59
CA ALA A 195 -8.48 8.74 11.59
C ALA A 195 -9.12 8.78 10.18
N ILE A 196 -8.30 8.86 9.12
CA ILE A 196 -8.77 8.83 7.74
C ILE A 196 -9.43 7.47 7.42
N ILE A 197 -8.82 6.35 7.86
CA ILE A 197 -9.40 5.00 7.71
C ILE A 197 -10.77 4.93 8.41
N ARG A 198 -10.89 5.44 9.64
CA ARG A 198 -12.19 5.49 10.35
C ARG A 198 -13.24 6.32 9.60
N SER A 199 -12.84 7.48 9.08
CA SER A 199 -13.75 8.36 8.34
C SER A 199 -14.24 7.78 7.02
N ALA A 200 -13.53 6.80 6.48
CA ALA A 200 -13.92 6.03 5.28
C ALA A 200 -14.87 4.86 5.58
N GLY A 201 -15.37 4.72 6.83
CA GLY A 201 -16.37 3.72 7.19
C GLY A 201 -15.79 2.42 7.78
N PHE A 202 -14.48 2.34 8.01
CA PHE A 202 -13.88 1.18 8.65
C PHE A 202 -14.02 1.23 10.18
N GLY A 203 -14.44 0.10 10.76
CA GLY A 203 -14.50 -0.14 12.21
C GLY A 203 -13.20 -0.75 12.74
N GLY A 204 -13.11 -0.88 14.08
CA GLY A 204 -12.03 -1.63 14.75
C GLY A 204 -10.60 -1.16 14.45
N VAL A 205 -10.41 0.10 14.01
CA VAL A 205 -9.08 0.59 13.61
C VAL A 205 -8.10 0.57 14.77
N THR A 206 -7.11 -0.32 14.70
CA THR A 206 -6.16 -0.59 15.79
C THR A 206 -4.73 -0.57 15.25
N VAL A 207 -3.81 0.02 16.02
CA VAL A 207 -2.36 -0.13 15.80
C VAL A 207 -1.92 -1.43 16.45
N GLN A 208 -1.59 -2.42 15.66
CA GLN A 208 -1.12 -3.75 16.11
C GLN A 208 0.33 -3.70 16.55
N GLU A 209 1.15 -2.98 15.82
CA GLU A 209 2.58 -2.86 16.09
C GLU A 209 3.12 -1.51 15.63
N THR A 210 4.14 -1.03 16.34
CA THR A 210 4.92 0.14 15.98
C THR A 210 6.37 -0.26 15.80
N ILE A 211 6.89 -0.14 14.57
CA ILE A 211 8.22 -0.60 14.18
C ILE A 211 9.14 0.61 14.03
N SER A 212 10.17 0.68 14.85
CA SER A 212 11.20 1.72 14.72
C SER A 212 12.13 1.40 13.55
N ALA A 213 12.28 2.35 12.64
CA ALA A 213 13.17 2.27 11.48
C ALA A 213 14.14 3.46 11.45
N PRO A 214 15.29 3.36 10.75
CA PRO A 214 16.27 4.45 10.67
C PRO A 214 15.69 5.78 10.15
N LEU A 215 14.74 5.73 9.23
CA LEU A 215 14.12 6.94 8.65
C LEU A 215 12.82 7.38 9.34
N GLY A 216 12.35 6.67 10.35
CA GLY A 216 11.12 7.03 11.04
C GLY A 216 10.50 5.90 11.82
N THR A 217 9.20 5.95 11.93
CA THR A 217 8.40 4.94 12.62
C THR A 217 7.36 4.40 11.64
N LEU A 218 7.22 3.08 11.54
CA LEU A 218 6.15 2.44 10.80
C LEU A 218 5.06 2.01 11.79
N GLU A 219 3.81 2.15 11.40
CA GLU A 219 2.65 1.66 12.13
C GLU A 219 1.97 0.56 11.30
N LEU A 220 1.79 -0.61 11.92
CA LEU A 220 0.99 -1.69 11.38
C LEU A 220 -0.43 -1.56 11.93
N LEU A 221 -1.36 -1.22 11.05
CA LEU A 221 -2.75 -0.95 11.36
C LEU A 221 -3.64 -2.07 10.83
N THR A 222 -4.69 -2.40 11.57
CA THR A 222 -5.81 -3.22 11.08
C THR A 222 -7.11 -2.44 11.20
N ALA A 223 -8.03 -2.73 10.30
CA ALA A 223 -9.39 -2.21 10.32
C ALA A 223 -10.33 -3.22 9.66
N GLU A 224 -11.59 -3.25 10.08
CA GLU A 224 -12.62 -4.13 9.53
C GLU A 224 -13.66 -3.31 8.77
N LEU A 225 -14.13 -3.82 7.64
CA LEU A 225 -15.28 -3.26 6.95
C LEU A 225 -16.56 -3.70 7.68
N ALA A 226 -17.38 -2.73 8.07
CA ALA A 226 -18.61 -2.96 8.80
C ALA A 226 -19.66 -3.71 7.99
#